data_62ffce7fddf9423d65a28a9049136726
#
_entry.id   62ffce7fddf9423d65a28a9049136726
#
_cell.length_a   1.000
_cell.length_b   1.000
_cell.length_c   1.000
_cell.angle_alpha   90.00
_cell.angle_beta   90.00
_cell.angle_gamma   90.00
#
_symmetry.space_group_name_H-M   'P 1'
#
loop_
_entity.id
_entity.type
_entity.pdbx_description
1 polymer ?
#
loop_
_entity_poly.entity_id
_entity_poly.type
_entity_poly.pdbx_seq_one_letter_code
_entity_poly.pdbx_strand_id
1 'polypeptide(L)'
;MSAKIKADEISTIIKERIENFDLSVDVEETGKVISVADGVANVYGLKNVMAGEMVEFESGEKGMALNLEESSVGIVILGKTSGITEGSSVKRLKKLLRVPVGDALIGRVVNSLGEPIDAKGPIEATESRFVEEKAKGIMARKSVHEPLQTGIKAIDALVPIGRGQRELIIGDRQTGKTTVAIDTIINQKGQDVICIYVAIGQKQSTVAQVVKKLEEYGAMDYTIVVDAGASDAAALQYLAPYAGVTMGEYFRDNSRHALIIYDDLSKHAVAYREMSLILRRPPGREAYPGDVFYLHSRLLERASKLNDALGAGSLTALPIIETQAGDVSAYIPTNVISITDGQIFLESDLFNSGIRPAINVGLSVSRVGGAAQIKAIKQVSGTLRLDLAQYRELQAFAQFASDLDESSRKQLERGQKMVEVLKQPPYSPLPVENQVVIIFAGAKGYLDDVATANVTKFEAELYPYIEAKYPEIFEQIRTKKVLDKEVEEILHKALKDFKATFAAN
;
A
#
# COMPACT_ATOMS: atom_id res chain seq x y z
N MET A 1 39.46 25.46 -45.86
CA MET A 1 39.77 26.89 -45.61
C MET A 1 38.99 27.30 -44.37
N SER A 2 39.69 27.48 -43.24
CA SER A 2 39.10 27.92 -42.01
C SER A 2 38.91 29.44 -42.06
N ALA A 3 37.68 29.91 -42.09
CA ALA A 3 37.37 31.32 -42.03
C ALA A 3 37.72 31.85 -40.64
N LYS A 4 38.82 32.60 -40.55
CA LYS A 4 39.14 33.40 -39.35
C LYS A 4 38.11 34.52 -39.23
N ILE A 5 37.15 34.39 -38.35
CA ILE A 5 36.25 35.49 -37.97
C ILE A 5 37.10 36.58 -37.36
N LYS A 6 37.06 37.78 -37.93
CA LYS A 6 37.84 38.92 -37.43
C LYS A 6 37.24 39.43 -36.11
N ALA A 7 38.09 39.90 -35.20
CA ALA A 7 37.70 40.39 -33.86
C ALA A 7 36.59 41.48 -33.92
N ASP A 8 36.59 42.25 -35.01
CA ASP A 8 35.56 43.31 -35.25
C ASP A 8 34.18 42.72 -35.59
N GLU A 9 34.11 41.56 -36.27
CA GLU A 9 32.84 40.86 -36.57
C GLU A 9 32.27 40.23 -35.28
N ILE A 10 33.12 39.72 -34.41
CA ILE A 10 32.69 39.21 -33.08
C ILE A 10 32.17 40.34 -32.22
N SER A 11 32.86 41.51 -32.25
CA SER A 11 32.42 42.71 -31.50
C SER A 11 31.10 43.27 -32.02
N THR A 12 30.87 43.22 -33.32
CA THR A 12 29.61 43.68 -33.98
C THR A 12 28.46 42.72 -33.65
N ILE A 13 28.69 41.39 -33.69
CA ILE A 13 27.71 40.35 -33.32
C ILE A 13 27.37 40.46 -31.84
N ILE A 14 28.37 40.71 -30.99
CA ILE A 14 28.13 40.89 -29.54
C ILE A 14 27.35 42.21 -29.28
N LYS A 15 27.67 43.30 -29.99
CA LYS A 15 26.91 44.58 -29.90
C LYS A 15 25.47 44.41 -30.40
N GLU A 16 25.24 43.81 -31.55
CA GLU A 16 23.89 43.55 -32.04
C GLU A 16 23.09 42.61 -31.10
N ARG A 17 23.75 41.62 -30.49
CA ARG A 17 23.11 40.81 -29.47
C ARG A 17 22.83 41.57 -28.17
N ILE A 18 23.67 42.52 -27.77
CA ILE A 18 23.44 43.37 -26.60
C ILE A 18 22.36 44.42 -26.87
N GLU A 19 22.33 45.01 -28.08
CA GLU A 19 21.28 45.98 -28.46
C GLU A 19 19.91 45.35 -28.67
N ASN A 20 19.86 44.09 -29.13
CA ASN A 20 18.62 43.30 -29.17
C ASN A 20 18.27 42.63 -27.83
N PHE A 21 19.06 42.85 -26.77
CA PHE A 21 18.82 42.35 -25.40
C PHE A 21 17.89 43.26 -24.59
N ASP A 22 17.39 44.32 -25.16
CA ASP A 22 16.44 45.25 -24.55
C ASP A 22 14.95 44.83 -24.71
N LEU A 23 14.74 43.57 -25.05
CA LEU A 23 13.54 42.89 -24.67
C LEU A 23 13.79 42.37 -23.25
N SER A 24 13.27 43.02 -22.27
CA SER A 24 13.09 42.56 -20.90
C SER A 24 12.19 41.30 -20.91
N VAL A 25 12.64 40.27 -21.59
CA VAL A 25 12.14 38.94 -21.33
C VAL A 25 12.60 38.65 -19.90
N ASP A 26 11.65 38.52 -19.03
CA ASP A 26 11.81 38.24 -17.61
C ASP A 26 12.72 37.03 -17.44
N VAL A 27 14.05 37.24 -17.50
CA VAL A 27 15.08 36.16 -17.38
C VAL A 27 14.94 35.44 -16.04
N GLU A 28 14.26 36.08 -15.09
CA GLU A 28 13.91 35.52 -13.79
C GLU A 28 12.76 34.49 -13.87
N GLU A 29 11.94 34.55 -14.93
CA GLU A 29 10.76 33.71 -15.13
C GLU A 29 10.94 32.63 -16.21
N THR A 30 12.01 32.75 -17.01
CA THR A 30 12.34 31.81 -18.09
C THR A 30 13.76 31.29 -17.94
N GLY A 31 13.99 30.07 -18.48
CA GLY A 31 15.29 29.44 -18.51
C GLY A 31 15.57 28.78 -19.85
N LYS A 32 16.80 28.28 -20.00
CA LYS A 32 17.29 27.54 -21.17
C LYS A 32 17.83 26.19 -20.74
N VAL A 33 17.44 25.13 -21.42
CA VAL A 33 17.96 23.78 -21.20
C VAL A 33 19.45 23.76 -21.55
N ILE A 34 20.30 23.39 -20.60
CA ILE A 34 21.74 23.18 -20.78
C ILE A 34 22.00 21.76 -21.26
N SER A 35 21.34 20.79 -20.63
CA SER A 35 21.43 19.38 -20.97
C SER A 35 20.16 18.65 -20.58
N VAL A 36 19.85 17.56 -21.29
CA VAL A 36 18.74 16.66 -21.00
C VAL A 36 19.23 15.23 -21.12
N ALA A 37 18.94 14.41 -20.10
CA ALA A 37 19.24 12.98 -20.09
C ALA A 37 18.26 12.26 -19.14
N ASP A 38 17.82 11.08 -19.54
CA ASP A 38 17.05 10.14 -18.71
C ASP A 38 15.91 10.76 -17.89
N GLY A 39 15.12 11.64 -18.52
CA GLY A 39 13.97 12.28 -17.85
C GLY A 39 14.30 13.46 -16.95
N VAL A 40 15.56 13.93 -16.94
CA VAL A 40 15.99 15.12 -16.19
C VAL A 40 16.60 16.15 -17.15
N ALA A 41 16.23 17.41 -16.97
CA ALA A 41 16.81 18.55 -17.65
C ALA A 41 17.55 19.46 -16.66
N ASN A 42 18.78 19.86 -16.98
CA ASN A 42 19.48 20.93 -16.30
C ASN A 42 19.20 22.24 -17.04
N VAL A 43 18.71 23.24 -16.35
CA VAL A 43 18.24 24.49 -16.92
C VAL A 43 18.99 25.65 -16.31
N TYR A 44 19.52 26.52 -17.14
CA TYR A 44 20.09 27.81 -16.75
C TYR A 44 18.99 28.88 -16.66
N GLY A 45 19.06 29.79 -15.71
CA GLY A 45 18.02 30.80 -15.45
C GLY A 45 17.06 30.34 -14.36
N LEU A 46 15.79 30.75 -14.44
CA LEU A 46 14.75 30.43 -13.46
C LEU A 46 15.15 30.81 -12.02
N LYS A 47 15.76 31.97 -11.83
CA LYS A 47 16.36 32.41 -10.54
C LYS A 47 15.41 32.36 -9.36
N ASN A 48 14.12 32.61 -9.58
CA ASN A 48 13.10 32.66 -8.54
C ASN A 48 12.29 31.37 -8.42
N VAL A 49 12.65 30.28 -9.11
CA VAL A 49 11.92 29.00 -9.04
C VAL A 49 12.06 28.40 -7.65
N MET A 50 10.98 27.82 -7.15
CA MET A 50 10.95 27.11 -5.86
C MET A 50 11.12 25.59 -6.07
N ALA A 51 11.67 24.92 -5.09
CA ALA A 51 11.68 23.46 -5.10
C ALA A 51 10.24 22.90 -5.13
N GLY A 52 9.96 21.94 -6.01
CA GLY A 52 8.62 21.40 -6.26
C GLY A 52 7.74 22.25 -7.18
N GLU A 53 8.24 23.41 -7.66
CA GLU A 53 7.48 24.24 -8.59
C GLU A 53 7.41 23.63 -9.98
N MET A 54 6.23 23.73 -10.58
CA MET A 54 5.98 23.29 -11.95
C MET A 54 6.55 24.25 -12.96
N VAL A 55 7.11 23.68 -14.02
CA VAL A 55 7.60 24.41 -15.20
C VAL A 55 7.01 23.80 -16.46
N GLU A 56 7.04 24.56 -17.55
CA GLU A 56 6.59 24.13 -18.87
C GLU A 56 7.71 24.33 -19.88
N PHE A 57 8.03 23.29 -20.62
CA PHE A 57 8.98 23.33 -21.73
C PHE A 57 8.31 23.87 -23.00
N GLU A 58 9.11 24.38 -23.92
CA GLU A 58 8.64 24.89 -25.22
C GLU A 58 7.83 23.85 -26.00
N SER A 59 8.12 22.55 -25.79
CA SER A 59 7.37 21.42 -26.36
C SER A 59 5.96 21.23 -25.77
N GLY A 60 5.60 21.96 -24.72
CA GLY A 60 4.35 21.80 -23.95
C GLY A 60 4.44 20.75 -22.83
N GLU A 61 5.55 20.01 -22.74
CA GLU A 61 5.76 19.05 -21.64
C GLU A 61 5.97 19.78 -20.31
N LYS A 62 5.47 19.18 -19.25
CA LYS A 62 5.60 19.71 -17.88
C LYS A 62 6.82 19.12 -17.18
N GLY A 63 7.40 19.88 -16.30
CA GLY A 63 8.47 19.45 -15.41
C GLY A 63 8.28 19.97 -14.00
N MET A 64 9.08 19.45 -13.08
CA MET A 64 9.10 19.87 -11.70
C MET A 64 10.54 20.15 -11.26
N ALA A 65 10.79 21.33 -10.70
CA ALA A 65 12.09 21.72 -10.17
C ALA A 65 12.40 20.97 -8.87
N LEU A 66 13.48 20.19 -8.85
CA LEU A 66 13.87 19.39 -7.68
C LEU A 66 15.23 19.78 -7.09
N ASN A 67 16.16 20.21 -7.92
CA ASN A 67 17.50 20.59 -7.48
C ASN A 67 17.78 22.04 -7.82
N LEU A 68 18.00 22.87 -6.81
CA LEU A 68 18.27 24.30 -6.98
C LEU A 68 19.74 24.51 -6.69
N GLU A 69 20.52 24.84 -7.72
CA GLU A 69 21.93 25.19 -7.62
C GLU A 69 22.13 26.67 -7.93
N GLU A 70 23.30 27.19 -7.63
CA GLU A 70 23.61 28.63 -7.82
C GLU A 70 23.45 29.10 -9.26
N SER A 71 23.82 28.25 -10.23
CA SER A 71 23.81 28.58 -11.67
C SER A 71 22.84 27.76 -12.51
N SER A 72 22.22 26.73 -11.94
CA SER A 72 21.34 25.83 -12.69
C SER A 72 20.21 25.26 -11.83
N VAL A 73 19.16 24.77 -12.49
CA VAL A 73 18.03 24.11 -11.85
C VAL A 73 17.89 22.73 -12.46
N GLY A 74 17.93 21.70 -11.62
CA GLY A 74 17.63 20.33 -12.02
C GLY A 74 16.12 20.11 -12.04
N ILE A 75 15.57 19.83 -13.21
CA ILE A 75 14.12 19.65 -13.45
C ILE A 75 13.86 18.22 -13.87
N VAL A 76 12.94 17.54 -13.21
CA VAL A 76 12.43 16.25 -13.66
C VAL A 76 11.28 16.46 -14.64
N ILE A 77 11.30 15.73 -15.74
CA ILE A 77 10.31 15.83 -16.81
C ILE A 77 9.16 14.87 -16.48
N LEU A 78 7.93 15.39 -16.50
CA LEU A 78 6.71 14.64 -16.15
C LEU A 78 5.98 14.09 -17.38
N GLY A 79 6.71 13.81 -18.43
CA GLY A 79 6.17 13.34 -19.69
C GLY A 79 7.26 12.81 -20.61
N LYS A 80 7.05 12.96 -21.93
CA LYS A 80 8.00 12.50 -22.93
C LYS A 80 9.19 13.47 -23.04
N THR A 81 10.38 12.92 -23.18
CA THR A 81 11.61 13.71 -23.35
C THR A 81 11.92 14.04 -24.81
N SER A 82 11.24 13.39 -25.76
CA SER A 82 11.58 13.42 -27.20
C SER A 82 11.47 14.79 -27.89
N GLY A 83 10.77 15.74 -27.26
CA GLY A 83 10.63 17.12 -27.79
C GLY A 83 11.49 18.15 -27.07
N ILE A 84 12.34 17.75 -26.13
CA ILE A 84 13.15 18.65 -25.32
C ILE A 84 14.61 18.48 -25.74
N THR A 85 15.24 19.58 -26.15
CA THR A 85 16.63 19.60 -26.61
C THR A 85 17.41 20.69 -25.89
N GLU A 86 18.73 20.63 -25.98
CA GLU A 86 19.60 21.72 -25.50
C GLU A 86 19.22 23.04 -26.18
N GLY A 87 19.15 24.13 -25.40
CA GLY A 87 18.70 25.44 -25.87
C GLY A 87 17.18 25.66 -25.86
N SER A 88 16.36 24.60 -25.65
CA SER A 88 14.91 24.76 -25.50
C SER A 88 14.56 25.72 -24.37
N SER A 89 13.48 26.50 -24.55
CA SER A 89 13.00 27.43 -23.52
C SER A 89 12.19 26.68 -22.45
N VAL A 90 12.32 27.13 -21.21
CA VAL A 90 11.54 26.64 -20.08
C VAL A 90 10.93 27.81 -19.34
N LYS A 91 9.65 27.74 -19.02
CA LYS A 91 8.90 28.78 -18.32
C LYS A 91 8.41 28.29 -16.97
N ARG A 92 8.53 29.14 -15.93
CA ARG A 92 7.89 28.90 -14.62
C ARG A 92 6.37 28.97 -14.74
N LEU A 93 5.69 28.08 -14.04
CA LEU A 93 4.23 28.15 -13.91
C LEU A 93 3.78 28.83 -12.60
N LYS A 94 4.70 29.12 -11.68
CA LYS A 94 4.40 29.71 -10.35
C LYS A 94 3.36 28.90 -9.57
N LYS A 95 3.32 27.60 -9.79
CA LYS A 95 2.37 26.67 -9.20
C LYS A 95 3.10 25.42 -8.73
N LEU A 96 2.72 24.93 -7.56
CA LEU A 96 3.10 23.60 -7.09
C LEU A 96 2.19 22.55 -7.73
N LEU A 97 2.69 21.32 -7.84
CA LEU A 97 1.93 20.21 -8.41
C LEU A 97 0.65 19.94 -7.60
N ARG A 98 -0.45 19.88 -8.31
CA ARG A 98 -1.77 19.51 -7.77
C ARG A 98 -2.36 18.36 -8.54
N VAL A 99 -3.13 17.52 -7.85
CA VAL A 99 -3.90 16.44 -8.46
C VAL A 99 -5.39 16.61 -8.16
N PRO A 100 -6.27 16.15 -9.06
CA PRO A 100 -7.70 16.13 -8.80
C PRO A 100 -8.00 15.20 -7.62
N VAL A 101 -9.00 15.53 -6.84
CA VAL A 101 -9.51 14.74 -5.71
C VAL A 101 -11.04 14.72 -5.72
N GLY A 102 -11.63 13.76 -5.03
CA GLY A 102 -13.08 13.66 -4.86
C GLY A 102 -13.69 12.39 -5.44
N ASP A 103 -15.01 12.31 -5.32
CA ASP A 103 -15.77 11.12 -5.70
C ASP A 103 -15.73 10.80 -7.22
N ALA A 104 -15.46 11.82 -8.06
CA ALA A 104 -15.34 11.63 -9.51
C ALA A 104 -14.18 10.70 -9.93
N LEU A 105 -13.23 10.43 -9.02
CA LEU A 105 -12.12 9.51 -9.24
C LEU A 105 -12.45 8.06 -8.92
N ILE A 106 -13.52 7.79 -8.17
CA ILE A 106 -13.93 6.43 -7.80
C ILE A 106 -14.29 5.63 -9.06
N GLY A 107 -13.77 4.41 -9.15
CA GLY A 107 -13.97 3.54 -10.32
C GLY A 107 -13.05 3.85 -11.50
N ARG A 108 -12.12 4.79 -11.34
CA ARG A 108 -11.23 5.25 -12.41
C ARG A 108 -9.80 4.72 -12.22
N VAL A 109 -9.11 4.60 -13.36
CA VAL A 109 -7.66 4.35 -13.39
C VAL A 109 -7.00 5.62 -13.92
N VAL A 110 -6.08 6.18 -13.13
CA VAL A 110 -5.41 7.44 -13.42
C VAL A 110 -3.89 7.30 -13.35
N ASN A 111 -3.18 8.21 -14.02
CA ASN A 111 -1.73 8.32 -13.89
C ASN A 111 -1.33 9.12 -12.62
N SER A 112 -0.03 9.32 -12.40
CA SER A 112 0.52 10.09 -11.27
C SER A 112 0.14 11.56 -11.23
N LEU A 113 -0.41 12.10 -12.32
CA LEU A 113 -0.92 13.48 -12.41
C LEU A 113 -2.44 13.55 -12.20
N GLY A 114 -3.10 12.41 -11.98
CA GLY A 114 -4.54 12.29 -11.85
C GLY A 114 -5.30 12.35 -13.18
N GLU A 115 -4.60 12.17 -14.31
CA GLU A 115 -5.22 12.11 -15.63
C GLU A 115 -5.73 10.70 -15.92
N PRO A 116 -6.94 10.53 -16.50
CA PRO A 116 -7.51 9.22 -16.75
C PRO A 116 -6.74 8.46 -17.85
N ILE A 117 -6.48 7.18 -17.61
CA ILE A 117 -5.82 6.26 -18.54
C ILE A 117 -6.68 5.02 -18.86
N ASP A 118 -7.93 5.01 -18.42
CA ASP A 118 -8.88 3.89 -18.51
C ASP A 118 -9.82 3.97 -19.72
N ALA A 119 -9.59 4.93 -20.63
CA ALA A 119 -10.44 5.19 -21.79
C ALA A 119 -11.93 5.47 -21.49
N LYS A 120 -12.28 5.78 -20.23
CA LYS A 120 -13.66 6.10 -19.82
C LYS A 120 -13.98 7.61 -19.92
N GLY A 121 -13.17 8.38 -20.67
CA GLY A 121 -13.34 9.83 -20.85
C GLY A 121 -12.76 10.68 -19.71
N PRO A 122 -12.90 12.02 -19.81
CA PRO A 122 -12.34 12.95 -18.83
C PRO A 122 -12.99 12.78 -17.46
N ILE A 123 -12.27 13.20 -16.41
CA ILE A 123 -12.75 13.22 -15.02
C ILE A 123 -13.16 14.65 -14.67
N GLU A 124 -14.41 14.85 -14.34
CA GLU A 124 -14.95 16.13 -13.90
C GLU A 124 -14.75 16.33 -12.38
N ALA A 125 -13.51 16.45 -11.96
CA ALA A 125 -13.18 16.74 -10.56
C ALA A 125 -13.40 18.22 -10.27
N THR A 126 -14.13 18.53 -9.20
CA THR A 126 -14.42 19.90 -8.76
C THR A 126 -13.33 20.49 -7.87
N GLU A 127 -12.49 19.65 -7.27
CA GLU A 127 -11.43 20.05 -6.34
C GLU A 127 -10.09 19.43 -6.76
N SER A 128 -9.00 20.16 -6.46
CA SER A 128 -7.63 19.66 -6.57
C SER A 128 -6.84 20.01 -5.33
N ARG A 129 -5.88 19.16 -4.93
CA ARG A 129 -5.01 19.38 -3.77
C ARG A 129 -3.54 19.29 -4.13
N PHE A 130 -2.69 19.92 -3.33
CA PHE A 130 -1.26 19.80 -3.48
C PHE A 130 -0.81 18.35 -3.25
N VAL A 131 0.11 17.88 -4.08
CA VAL A 131 0.68 16.53 -3.95
C VAL A 131 1.62 16.43 -2.76
N GLU A 132 2.46 17.44 -2.59
CA GLU A 132 3.37 17.57 -1.45
C GLU A 132 2.66 18.36 -0.33
N GLU A 133 2.08 17.63 0.61
CA GLU A 133 1.42 18.21 1.78
C GLU A 133 2.02 17.64 3.07
N LYS A 134 2.08 18.48 4.08
CA LYS A 134 2.61 18.07 5.39
C LYS A 134 1.59 17.22 6.13
N ALA A 135 2.05 16.14 6.73
CA ALA A 135 1.21 15.28 7.56
C ALA A 135 0.56 16.06 8.72
N LYS A 136 -0.66 15.68 9.08
CA LYS A 136 -1.39 16.28 10.22
C LYS A 136 -0.61 16.10 11.51
N GLY A 137 -0.51 17.16 12.30
CA GLY A 137 0.19 17.16 13.59
C GLY A 137 -0.48 16.30 14.66
N ILE A 138 0.21 16.13 15.79
CA ILE A 138 -0.21 15.26 16.89
C ILE A 138 -1.58 15.62 17.46
N MET A 139 -1.91 16.90 17.55
CA MET A 139 -3.19 17.37 18.11
C MET A 139 -4.39 17.07 17.21
N ALA A 140 -4.17 16.81 15.93
CA ALA A 140 -5.21 16.44 14.98
C ALA A 140 -5.52 14.95 14.99
N ARG A 141 -4.69 14.13 15.63
CA ARG A 141 -4.77 12.67 15.60
C ARG A 141 -5.49 12.11 16.82
N LYS A 142 -6.08 10.94 16.63
CA LYS A 142 -6.65 10.08 17.68
C LYS A 142 -5.99 8.71 17.60
N SER A 143 -5.84 8.05 18.74
CA SER A 143 -5.33 6.67 18.77
C SER A 143 -6.21 5.73 17.94
N VAL A 144 -5.59 4.83 17.22
CA VAL A 144 -6.27 3.81 16.41
C VAL A 144 -7.00 2.84 17.33
N HIS A 145 -8.31 2.67 17.11
CA HIS A 145 -9.18 1.84 17.96
C HIS A 145 -10.33 1.17 17.20
N GLU A 146 -10.48 1.46 15.92
CA GLU A 146 -11.50 0.87 15.06
C GLU A 146 -10.86 -0.15 14.14
N PRO A 147 -11.40 -1.39 14.02
CA PRO A 147 -10.84 -2.39 13.14
C PRO A 147 -11.01 -2.03 11.67
N LEU A 148 -9.99 -2.31 10.86
CA LEU A 148 -10.09 -2.47 9.42
C LEU A 148 -10.11 -3.97 9.15
N GLN A 149 -11.26 -4.54 8.86
CA GLN A 149 -11.39 -5.97 8.60
C GLN A 149 -10.79 -6.28 7.22
N THR A 150 -9.80 -7.17 7.20
CA THR A 150 -9.17 -7.62 5.93
C THR A 150 -9.94 -8.76 5.28
N GLY A 151 -10.76 -9.47 6.05
CA GLY A 151 -11.42 -10.69 5.62
C GLY A 151 -10.49 -11.91 5.58
N ILE A 152 -9.24 -11.75 6.01
CA ILE A 152 -8.23 -12.81 6.05
C ILE A 152 -8.08 -13.28 7.50
N LYS A 153 -8.48 -14.53 7.76
CA LYS A 153 -8.50 -15.12 9.12
C LYS A 153 -7.19 -14.92 9.88
N ALA A 154 -6.07 -15.20 9.22
CA ALA A 154 -4.75 -15.10 9.85
C ALA A 154 -4.37 -13.66 10.22
N ILE A 155 -4.79 -12.66 9.44
CA ILE A 155 -4.52 -11.24 9.70
C ILE A 155 -5.44 -10.73 10.81
N ASP A 156 -6.75 -10.86 10.62
CA ASP A 156 -7.75 -10.32 11.53
C ASP A 156 -7.64 -10.92 12.95
N ALA A 157 -7.22 -12.19 13.05
CA ALA A 157 -7.04 -12.87 14.32
C ALA A 157 -5.68 -12.61 14.98
N LEU A 158 -4.57 -12.54 14.22
CA LEU A 158 -3.21 -12.56 14.75
C LEU A 158 -2.43 -11.25 14.58
N VAL A 159 -2.70 -10.50 13.50
CA VAL A 159 -2.00 -9.25 13.14
C VAL A 159 -3.03 -8.19 12.74
N PRO A 160 -3.96 -7.84 13.62
CA PRO A 160 -5.10 -7.00 13.28
C PRO A 160 -4.67 -5.59 12.87
N ILE A 161 -5.39 -5.04 11.89
CA ILE A 161 -5.17 -3.71 11.34
C ILE A 161 -6.31 -2.80 11.79
N GLY A 162 -5.96 -1.60 12.24
CA GLY A 162 -6.93 -0.58 12.62
C GLY A 162 -7.03 0.55 11.59
N ARG A 163 -8.17 1.22 11.57
CA ARG A 163 -8.42 2.38 10.69
C ARG A 163 -7.52 3.55 11.07
N GLY A 164 -6.61 3.90 10.16
CA GLY A 164 -5.59 4.93 10.37
C GLY A 164 -4.19 4.38 10.73
N GLN A 165 -4.04 3.06 10.78
CA GLN A 165 -2.76 2.37 10.99
C GLN A 165 -1.95 2.28 9.69
N ARG A 166 -0.63 2.16 9.84
CA ARG A 166 0.32 1.81 8.78
C ARG A 166 0.83 0.42 9.02
N GLU A 167 0.40 -0.56 8.25
CA GLU A 167 0.82 -1.94 8.39
C GLU A 167 1.56 -2.40 7.14
N LEU A 168 2.82 -2.79 7.29
CA LEU A 168 3.69 -3.19 6.19
C LEU A 168 3.36 -4.62 5.75
N ILE A 169 3.23 -4.86 4.45
CA ILE A 169 3.22 -6.20 3.86
C ILE A 169 4.60 -6.43 3.23
N ILE A 170 5.34 -7.41 3.76
CA ILE A 170 6.73 -7.64 3.38
C ILE A 170 6.99 -9.12 3.07
N GLY A 171 7.79 -9.40 2.07
CA GLY A 171 8.18 -10.75 1.68
C GLY A 171 8.80 -10.82 0.30
N ASP A 172 9.30 -11.98 -0.07
CA ASP A 172 9.93 -12.21 -1.36
C ASP A 172 8.92 -12.12 -2.52
N ARG A 173 9.46 -12.12 -3.74
CA ARG A 173 8.65 -12.11 -4.95
C ARG A 173 7.71 -13.32 -4.98
N GLN A 174 6.47 -13.13 -5.44
CA GLN A 174 5.44 -14.19 -5.59
C GLN A 174 5.01 -14.89 -4.29
N THR A 175 5.18 -14.30 -3.13
CA THR A 175 4.69 -14.83 -1.84
C THR A 175 3.24 -14.48 -1.53
N GLY A 176 2.55 -13.76 -2.43
CA GLY A 176 1.13 -13.39 -2.27
C GLY A 176 0.89 -12.01 -1.69
N LYS A 177 1.88 -11.10 -1.64
CA LYS A 177 1.73 -9.72 -1.11
C LYS A 177 0.56 -8.96 -1.76
N THR A 178 0.55 -8.89 -3.08
CA THR A 178 -0.52 -8.25 -3.86
C THR A 178 -1.87 -8.91 -3.64
N THR A 179 -1.90 -10.25 -3.48
CA THR A 179 -3.15 -10.99 -3.19
C THR A 179 -3.75 -10.58 -1.86
N VAL A 180 -2.93 -10.49 -0.80
CA VAL A 180 -3.37 -9.99 0.52
C VAL A 180 -3.96 -8.58 0.42
N ALA A 181 -3.31 -7.70 -0.36
CA ALA A 181 -3.79 -6.35 -0.59
C ALA A 181 -5.14 -6.32 -1.33
N ILE A 182 -5.29 -7.12 -2.38
CA ILE A 182 -6.54 -7.20 -3.16
C ILE A 182 -7.67 -7.81 -2.32
N ASP A 183 -7.40 -8.88 -1.56
CA ASP A 183 -8.40 -9.47 -0.64
C ASP A 183 -8.89 -8.44 0.38
N THR A 184 -7.97 -7.63 0.91
CA THR A 184 -8.31 -6.54 1.81
C THR A 184 -9.22 -5.50 1.15
N ILE A 185 -8.95 -5.12 -0.11
CA ILE A 185 -9.82 -4.22 -0.88
C ILE A 185 -11.20 -4.85 -1.10
N ILE A 186 -11.25 -6.10 -1.56
CA ILE A 186 -12.52 -6.80 -1.83
C ILE A 186 -13.39 -6.83 -0.57
N ASN A 187 -12.79 -7.04 0.59
CA ASN A 187 -13.51 -7.09 1.87
C ASN A 187 -14.06 -5.73 2.33
N GLN A 188 -13.65 -4.62 1.71
CA GLN A 188 -14.20 -3.30 2.09
C GLN A 188 -15.59 -3.04 1.52
N LYS A 189 -16.13 -3.93 0.72
CA LYS A 189 -17.51 -3.82 0.21
C LYS A 189 -18.52 -3.67 1.36
N GLY A 190 -19.23 -2.55 1.38
CA GLY A 190 -20.21 -2.24 2.44
C GLY A 190 -19.60 -1.81 3.78
N GLN A 191 -18.28 -1.59 3.87
CA GLN A 191 -17.60 -1.15 5.10
C GLN A 191 -17.39 0.37 5.19
N ASP A 192 -17.91 1.13 4.24
CA ASP A 192 -17.73 2.59 4.13
C ASP A 192 -16.26 3.02 4.09
N VAL A 193 -15.46 2.31 3.30
CA VAL A 193 -14.04 2.58 3.09
C VAL A 193 -13.78 2.76 1.60
N ILE A 194 -13.22 3.90 1.22
CA ILE A 194 -12.74 4.14 -0.15
C ILE A 194 -11.31 3.61 -0.25
N CYS A 195 -11.05 2.80 -1.27
CA CYS A 195 -9.75 2.20 -1.48
C CYS A 195 -8.96 2.95 -2.56
N ILE A 196 -7.67 3.09 -2.36
CA ILE A 196 -6.73 3.62 -3.36
C ILE A 196 -5.64 2.56 -3.57
N TYR A 197 -5.53 2.03 -4.78
CA TYR A 197 -4.46 1.11 -5.15
C TYR A 197 -3.44 1.84 -6.00
N VAL A 198 -2.23 1.99 -5.50
CA VAL A 198 -1.12 2.66 -6.19
C VAL A 198 -0.15 1.62 -6.73
N ALA A 199 -0.14 1.43 -8.05
CA ALA A 199 0.81 0.58 -8.75
C ALA A 199 2.07 1.39 -9.10
N ILE A 200 3.23 0.96 -8.61
CA ILE A 200 4.49 1.67 -8.78
C ILE A 200 5.49 0.76 -9.50
N GLY A 201 5.90 1.14 -10.70
CA GLY A 201 6.87 0.38 -11.48
C GLY A 201 6.42 -1.05 -11.82
N GLN A 202 5.11 -1.31 -11.84
CA GLN A 202 4.53 -2.60 -12.21
C GLN A 202 4.43 -2.75 -13.73
N LYS A 203 4.40 -3.98 -14.20
CA LYS A 203 4.11 -4.25 -15.62
C LYS A 203 2.64 -3.91 -15.90
N GLN A 204 2.35 -3.27 -17.03
CA GLN A 204 0.98 -2.92 -17.41
C GLN A 204 0.04 -4.13 -17.43
N SER A 205 0.52 -5.30 -17.86
CA SER A 205 -0.25 -6.54 -17.80
C SER A 205 -0.64 -6.96 -16.39
N THR A 206 0.22 -6.70 -15.40
CA THR A 206 -0.07 -7.00 -13.98
C THR A 206 -1.13 -6.04 -13.45
N VAL A 207 -1.01 -4.75 -13.74
CA VAL A 207 -1.99 -3.74 -13.33
C VAL A 207 -3.35 -4.03 -13.95
N ALA A 208 -3.39 -4.37 -15.24
CA ALA A 208 -4.62 -4.75 -15.95
C ALA A 208 -5.30 -5.98 -15.30
N GLN A 209 -4.53 -6.97 -14.86
CA GLN A 209 -5.05 -8.13 -14.13
C GLN A 209 -5.63 -7.74 -12.77
N VAL A 210 -4.98 -6.82 -12.04
CA VAL A 210 -5.50 -6.30 -10.76
C VAL A 210 -6.82 -5.56 -10.97
N VAL A 211 -6.88 -4.63 -11.93
CA VAL A 211 -8.10 -3.88 -12.26
C VAL A 211 -9.24 -4.82 -12.63
N LYS A 212 -8.96 -5.79 -13.54
CA LYS A 212 -9.95 -6.79 -13.94
C LYS A 212 -10.45 -7.60 -12.73
N LYS A 213 -9.55 -7.98 -11.82
CA LYS A 213 -9.92 -8.71 -10.61
C LYS A 213 -10.81 -7.87 -9.69
N LEU A 214 -10.49 -6.60 -9.50
CA LEU A 214 -11.33 -5.67 -8.73
C LEU A 214 -12.71 -5.47 -9.38
N GLU A 215 -12.78 -5.40 -10.72
CA GLU A 215 -14.05 -5.33 -11.45
C GLU A 215 -14.91 -6.60 -11.28
N GLU A 216 -14.29 -7.79 -11.40
CA GLU A 216 -14.96 -9.09 -11.21
C GLU A 216 -15.67 -9.20 -9.85
N TYR A 217 -15.08 -8.63 -8.80
CA TYR A 217 -15.65 -8.64 -7.44
C TYR A 217 -16.49 -7.39 -7.11
N GLY A 218 -16.67 -6.47 -8.06
CA GLY A 218 -17.39 -5.21 -7.87
C GLY A 218 -16.68 -4.25 -6.92
N ALA A 219 -15.35 -4.42 -6.74
CA ALA A 219 -14.56 -3.58 -5.86
C ALA A 219 -14.15 -2.25 -6.51
N MET A 220 -14.26 -2.12 -7.83
CA MET A 220 -14.03 -0.82 -8.51
C MET A 220 -15.08 0.22 -8.12
N ASP A 221 -16.26 -0.17 -7.65
CA ASP A 221 -17.32 0.77 -7.23
C ASP A 221 -16.90 1.68 -6.05
N TYR A 222 -15.82 1.33 -5.35
CA TYR A 222 -15.27 2.09 -4.22
C TYR A 222 -13.72 2.18 -4.27
N THR A 223 -13.11 1.93 -5.43
CA THR A 223 -11.64 1.92 -5.58
C THR A 223 -11.17 2.90 -6.64
N ILE A 224 -10.10 3.62 -6.34
CA ILE A 224 -9.32 4.45 -7.26
C ILE A 224 -8.01 3.70 -7.53
N VAL A 225 -7.60 3.59 -8.79
CA VAL A 225 -6.31 3.01 -9.17
C VAL A 225 -5.40 4.11 -9.70
N VAL A 226 -4.22 4.25 -9.11
CA VAL A 226 -3.17 5.17 -9.58
C VAL A 226 -2.05 4.32 -10.15
N ASP A 227 -1.76 4.47 -11.44
CA ASP A 227 -0.74 3.68 -12.12
C ASP A 227 0.43 4.54 -12.58
N ALA A 228 1.63 4.09 -12.24
CA ALA A 228 2.90 4.52 -12.81
C ALA A 228 3.68 3.26 -13.20
N GLY A 229 3.54 2.84 -14.45
CA GLY A 229 4.07 1.59 -14.96
C GLY A 229 5.59 1.52 -15.02
N ALA A 230 6.12 0.32 -15.24
CA ALA A 230 7.57 0.10 -15.34
C ALA A 230 8.21 0.79 -16.55
N SER A 231 7.43 1.18 -17.56
CA SER A 231 7.88 1.93 -18.73
C SER A 231 7.79 3.44 -18.57
N ASP A 232 7.16 3.91 -17.49
CA ASP A 232 7.03 5.34 -17.25
C ASP A 232 8.32 5.92 -16.64
N ALA A 233 8.53 7.22 -16.86
CA ALA A 233 9.67 7.93 -16.32
C ALA A 233 9.75 7.77 -14.79
N ALA A 234 10.97 7.68 -14.24
CA ALA A 234 11.20 7.56 -12.80
C ALA A 234 10.50 8.66 -11.99
N ALA A 235 10.35 9.87 -12.55
CA ALA A 235 9.62 10.97 -11.95
C ALA A 235 8.13 10.67 -11.73
N LEU A 236 7.47 9.98 -12.66
CA LEU A 236 6.07 9.58 -12.50
C LEU A 236 5.92 8.47 -11.47
N GLN A 237 6.85 7.52 -11.44
CA GLN A 237 6.88 6.47 -10.41
C GLN A 237 7.13 7.07 -9.00
N TYR A 238 7.97 8.09 -8.91
CA TYR A 238 8.18 8.86 -7.67
C TYR A 238 6.92 9.58 -7.21
N LEU A 239 6.16 10.19 -8.12
CA LEU A 239 4.97 10.97 -7.78
C LEU A 239 3.76 10.12 -7.44
N ALA A 240 3.60 8.92 -8.00
CA ALA A 240 2.42 8.08 -7.87
C ALA A 240 1.94 7.90 -6.43
N PRO A 241 2.78 7.50 -5.45
CA PRO A 241 2.31 7.33 -4.07
C PRO A 241 1.89 8.63 -3.40
N TYR A 242 2.52 9.75 -3.75
CA TYR A 242 2.13 11.07 -3.23
C TYR A 242 0.80 11.55 -3.84
N ALA A 243 0.56 11.30 -5.12
CA ALA A 243 -0.73 11.56 -5.75
C ALA A 243 -1.84 10.71 -5.10
N GLY A 244 -1.59 9.42 -4.93
CA GLY A 244 -2.54 8.50 -4.31
C GLY A 244 -2.88 8.88 -2.86
N VAL A 245 -1.89 9.23 -2.04
CA VAL A 245 -2.16 9.63 -0.65
C VAL A 245 -2.93 10.94 -0.58
N THR A 246 -2.69 11.88 -1.49
CA THR A 246 -3.47 13.12 -1.58
C THR A 246 -4.94 12.86 -1.88
N MET A 247 -5.24 11.91 -2.77
CA MET A 247 -6.60 11.45 -3.04
C MET A 247 -7.24 10.79 -1.80
N GLY A 248 -6.48 9.97 -1.07
CA GLY A 248 -6.94 9.33 0.17
C GLY A 248 -7.20 10.33 1.31
N GLU A 249 -6.35 11.34 1.45
CA GLU A 249 -6.52 12.41 2.44
C GLU A 249 -7.79 13.23 2.24
N TYR A 250 -8.23 13.40 1.00
CA TYR A 250 -9.50 14.05 0.72
C TYR A 250 -10.66 13.37 1.46
N PHE A 251 -10.76 12.05 1.38
CA PHE A 251 -11.82 11.30 2.07
C PHE A 251 -11.66 11.36 3.58
N ARG A 252 -10.44 11.17 4.10
CA ARG A 252 -10.15 11.30 5.53
C ARG A 252 -10.57 12.65 6.09
N ASP A 253 -10.19 13.74 5.40
CA ASP A 253 -10.45 15.11 5.86
C ASP A 253 -11.94 15.49 5.74
N ASN A 254 -12.71 14.75 4.95
CA ASN A 254 -14.17 14.85 4.82
C ASN A 254 -14.92 13.81 5.68
N SER A 255 -14.37 13.41 6.82
CA SER A 255 -14.98 12.52 7.81
C SER A 255 -15.30 11.11 7.29
N ARG A 256 -14.62 10.69 6.22
CA ARG A 256 -14.77 9.35 5.63
C ARG A 256 -13.54 8.49 5.96
N HIS A 257 -13.60 7.23 5.57
CA HIS A 257 -12.50 6.30 5.76
C HIS A 257 -11.90 5.93 4.41
N ALA A 258 -10.56 5.89 4.35
CA ALA A 258 -9.84 5.46 3.17
C ALA A 258 -8.77 4.43 3.53
N LEU A 259 -8.50 3.53 2.59
CA LEU A 259 -7.41 2.56 2.60
C LEU A 259 -6.53 2.81 1.40
N ILE A 260 -5.24 2.99 1.61
CA ILE A 260 -4.27 3.12 0.52
C ILE A 260 -3.26 1.98 0.53
N ILE A 261 -3.02 1.40 -0.63
CA ILE A 261 -2.04 0.35 -0.86
C ILE A 261 -0.96 0.89 -1.80
N TYR A 262 0.31 0.71 -1.42
CA TYR A 262 1.46 1.08 -2.24
C TYR A 262 2.16 -0.19 -2.75
N ASP A 263 1.93 -0.57 -3.98
CA ASP A 263 2.51 -1.79 -4.59
C ASP A 263 3.52 -1.43 -5.71
N ASP A 264 4.82 -1.29 -5.43
CA ASP A 264 5.49 -1.41 -4.14
C ASP A 264 6.46 -0.24 -3.86
N LEU A 265 6.76 -0.01 -2.58
CA LEU A 265 7.69 1.04 -2.17
C LEU A 265 9.17 0.70 -2.43
N SER A 266 9.51 -0.57 -2.70
CA SER A 266 10.87 -0.94 -3.13
C SER A 266 11.19 -0.30 -4.48
N LYS A 267 10.25 -0.38 -5.44
CA LYS A 267 10.39 0.28 -6.75
C LYS A 267 10.32 1.80 -6.65
N HIS A 268 9.50 2.32 -5.75
CA HIS A 268 9.49 3.75 -5.44
C HIS A 268 10.86 4.26 -5.02
N ALA A 269 11.54 3.54 -4.12
CA ALA A 269 12.90 3.87 -3.70
C ALA A 269 13.90 3.79 -4.85
N VAL A 270 13.77 2.78 -5.73
CA VAL A 270 14.62 2.64 -6.93
C VAL A 270 14.44 3.83 -7.88
N ALA A 271 13.21 4.23 -8.17
CA ALA A 271 12.93 5.40 -9.00
C ALA A 271 13.53 6.69 -8.40
N TYR A 272 13.42 6.86 -7.08
CA TYR A 272 14.03 8.00 -6.39
C TYR A 272 15.55 7.97 -6.43
N ARG A 273 16.18 6.80 -6.30
CA ARG A 273 17.62 6.61 -6.46
C ARG A 273 18.07 7.00 -7.87
N GLU A 274 17.37 6.52 -8.89
CA GLU A 274 17.65 6.84 -10.29
C GLU A 274 17.64 8.35 -10.55
N MET A 275 16.56 9.04 -10.19
CA MET A 275 16.47 10.49 -10.31
C MET A 275 17.58 11.22 -9.55
N SER A 276 17.87 10.77 -8.32
CA SER A 276 18.89 11.40 -7.48
C SER A 276 20.30 11.27 -8.06
N LEU A 277 20.63 10.14 -8.66
CA LEU A 277 21.90 9.92 -9.33
C LEU A 277 22.04 10.79 -10.60
N ILE A 278 20.97 10.92 -11.40
CA ILE A 278 20.98 11.79 -12.57
C ILE A 278 21.11 13.27 -12.16
N LEU A 279 20.45 13.67 -11.07
CA LEU A 279 20.58 15.00 -10.46
C LEU A 279 21.94 15.19 -9.74
N ARG A 280 22.85 14.23 -9.81
CA ARG A 280 24.18 14.25 -9.17
C ARG A 280 24.15 14.47 -7.67
N ARG A 281 23.08 14.06 -6.99
CA ARG A 281 23.04 14.02 -5.53
C ARG A 281 24.01 12.95 -5.01
N PRO A 282 24.78 13.23 -3.93
CA PRO A 282 25.77 12.28 -3.42
C PRO A 282 25.07 10.97 -2.96
N PRO A 283 25.50 9.80 -3.45
CA PRO A 283 24.95 8.52 -3.05
C PRO A 283 25.43 8.12 -1.66
N GLY A 284 24.56 7.47 -0.90
CA GLY A 284 24.82 6.81 0.37
C GLY A 284 24.85 5.28 0.25
N ARG A 285 24.33 4.60 1.29
CA ARG A 285 24.24 3.13 1.34
C ARG A 285 23.43 2.60 0.14
N GLU A 286 23.92 1.56 -0.53
CA GLU A 286 23.32 0.93 -1.71
C GLU A 286 22.99 1.93 -2.84
N ALA A 287 23.79 3.02 -2.93
CA ALA A 287 23.61 4.14 -3.85
C ALA A 287 22.30 4.93 -3.67
N TYR A 288 21.55 4.72 -2.61
CA TYR A 288 20.41 5.57 -2.26
C TYR A 288 20.87 6.94 -1.76
N PRO A 289 20.11 8.01 -2.04
CA PRO A 289 20.41 9.32 -1.47
C PRO A 289 20.18 9.32 0.05
N GLY A 290 20.84 10.22 0.77
CA GLY A 290 20.80 10.29 2.22
C GLY A 290 19.42 10.55 2.82
N ASP A 291 18.49 11.09 2.03
CA ASP A 291 17.13 11.41 2.42
C ASP A 291 16.07 10.35 2.05
N VAL A 292 16.49 9.14 1.64
CA VAL A 292 15.56 8.07 1.28
C VAL A 292 14.66 7.63 2.45
N PHE A 293 15.13 7.74 3.69
CA PHE A 293 14.28 7.52 4.86
C PHE A 293 13.15 8.56 4.91
N TYR A 294 13.47 9.82 4.69
CA TYR A 294 12.50 10.92 4.67
C TYR A 294 11.50 10.78 3.52
N LEU A 295 11.92 10.24 2.38
CA LEU A 295 11.02 9.91 1.26
C LEU A 295 9.81 9.07 1.73
N HIS A 296 10.05 7.99 2.44
CA HIS A 296 8.98 7.09 2.90
C HIS A 296 8.31 7.58 4.19
N SER A 297 9.06 8.20 5.12
CA SER A 297 8.48 8.67 6.37
C SER A 297 7.47 9.80 6.14
N ARG A 298 7.78 10.80 5.29
CA ARG A 298 6.85 11.89 4.97
C ARG A 298 5.60 11.40 4.20
N LEU A 299 5.72 10.33 3.42
CA LEU A 299 4.60 9.67 2.75
C LEU A 299 3.71 8.95 3.76
N LEU A 300 4.28 8.04 4.55
CA LEU A 300 3.55 7.14 5.44
C LEU A 300 2.98 7.87 6.67
N GLU A 301 3.61 8.95 7.14
CA GLU A 301 3.07 9.78 8.21
C GLU A 301 1.77 10.51 7.85
N ARG A 302 1.42 10.59 6.58
CA ARG A 302 0.14 11.16 6.13
C ARG A 302 -1.04 10.24 6.45
N ALA A 303 -0.81 8.92 6.57
CA ALA A 303 -1.82 7.98 7.05
C ALA A 303 -2.04 8.18 8.56
N SER A 304 -3.30 8.35 8.96
CA SER A 304 -3.66 8.60 10.36
C SER A 304 -5.16 8.47 10.60
N LYS A 305 -5.54 8.33 11.87
CA LYS A 305 -6.90 8.51 12.37
C LYS A 305 -7.01 9.94 12.90
N LEU A 306 -7.98 10.71 12.41
CA LEU A 306 -8.26 12.04 12.93
C LEU A 306 -9.09 11.99 14.21
N ASN A 307 -8.96 13.04 15.03
CA ASN A 307 -9.78 13.21 16.23
C ASN A 307 -11.23 13.57 15.89
N ASP A 308 -12.11 13.49 16.90
CA ASP A 308 -13.55 13.72 16.71
C ASP A 308 -13.89 15.17 16.32
N ALA A 309 -13.07 16.13 16.73
CA ALA A 309 -13.24 17.54 16.35
C ALA A 309 -12.99 17.79 14.86
N LEU A 310 -12.22 16.91 14.20
CA LEU A 310 -11.95 16.92 12.77
C LEU A 310 -12.76 15.87 11.99
N GLY A 311 -13.85 15.38 12.58
CA GLY A 311 -14.79 14.46 11.93
C GLY A 311 -14.40 12.99 11.97
N ALA A 312 -13.38 12.61 12.75
CA ALA A 312 -12.96 11.22 12.99
C ALA A 312 -12.67 10.37 11.73
N GLY A 313 -12.38 10.99 10.60
CA GLY A 313 -11.97 10.28 9.38
C GLY A 313 -10.66 9.54 9.55
N SER A 314 -10.38 8.60 8.67
CA SER A 314 -9.13 7.81 8.72
C SER A 314 -8.54 7.54 7.34
N LEU A 315 -7.22 7.45 7.27
CA LEU A 315 -6.49 6.94 6.13
C LEU A 315 -5.54 5.85 6.64
N THR A 316 -5.81 4.61 6.25
CA THR A 316 -5.02 3.43 6.60
C THR A 316 -4.07 3.14 5.45
N ALA A 317 -2.80 2.85 5.73
CA ALA A 317 -1.80 2.56 4.71
C ALA A 317 -1.28 1.12 4.81
N LEU A 318 -1.27 0.42 3.69
CA LEU A 318 -0.65 -0.89 3.50
C LEU A 318 0.48 -0.77 2.47
N PRO A 319 1.67 -0.31 2.86
CA PRO A 319 2.83 -0.35 1.99
C PRO A 319 3.28 -1.80 1.77
N ILE A 320 3.74 -2.08 0.54
CA ILE A 320 4.33 -3.36 0.16
C ILE A 320 5.82 -3.15 -0.04
N ILE A 321 6.63 -4.04 0.53
CA ILE A 321 8.08 -4.13 0.31
C ILE A 321 8.43 -5.52 -0.20
N GLU A 322 9.23 -5.57 -1.25
CA GLU A 322 9.81 -6.80 -1.78
C GLU A 322 11.18 -7.06 -1.15
N THR A 323 11.37 -8.24 -0.57
CA THR A 323 12.66 -8.71 -0.09
C THR A 323 13.32 -9.64 -1.10
N GLN A 324 14.60 -9.92 -0.90
CA GLN A 324 15.35 -10.94 -1.62
C GLN A 324 15.84 -11.98 -0.62
N ALA A 325 15.50 -13.24 -0.85
CA ALA A 325 15.84 -14.36 0.03
C ALA A 325 15.46 -14.14 1.51
N GLY A 326 14.33 -13.46 1.76
CA GLY A 326 13.83 -13.17 3.10
C GLY A 326 14.65 -12.14 3.89
N ASP A 327 15.60 -11.43 3.26
CA ASP A 327 16.46 -10.46 3.96
C ASP A 327 15.69 -9.19 4.33
N VAL A 328 15.20 -9.15 5.57
CA VAL A 328 14.56 -7.97 6.19
C VAL A 328 15.58 -6.96 6.72
N SER A 329 16.86 -7.31 6.76
CA SER A 329 17.95 -6.42 7.24
C SER A 329 18.49 -5.47 6.16
N ALA A 330 18.06 -5.64 4.90
CA ALA A 330 18.40 -4.74 3.81
C ALA A 330 17.93 -3.31 4.09
N TYR A 331 18.50 -2.33 3.39
CA TYR A 331 18.36 -0.91 3.75
C TYR A 331 16.91 -0.40 3.67
N ILE A 332 16.22 -0.63 2.56
CA ILE A 332 14.83 -0.15 2.40
C ILE A 332 13.84 -0.90 3.31
N PRO A 333 13.86 -2.25 3.42
CA PRO A 333 13.04 -2.97 4.39
C PRO A 333 13.18 -2.44 5.82
N THR A 334 14.41 -2.28 6.31
CA THR A 334 14.68 -1.77 7.67
C THR A 334 14.08 -0.39 7.90
N ASN A 335 14.21 0.52 6.92
CA ASN A 335 13.65 1.86 7.00
C ASN A 335 12.12 1.80 7.12
N VAL A 336 11.43 1.04 6.28
CA VAL A 336 9.97 1.00 6.25
C VAL A 336 9.41 0.27 7.48
N ILE A 337 10.06 -0.80 7.97
CA ILE A 337 9.69 -1.46 9.24
C ILE A 337 9.72 -0.46 10.41
N SER A 338 10.71 0.44 10.44
CA SER A 338 10.82 1.43 11.52
C SER A 338 9.76 2.54 11.45
N ILE A 339 9.27 2.86 10.25
CA ILE A 339 8.25 3.90 10.03
C ILE A 339 6.83 3.38 10.32
N THR A 340 6.58 2.10 10.07
CA THR A 340 5.24 1.49 10.15
C THR A 340 4.88 1.06 11.57
N ASP A 341 3.59 0.83 11.80
CA ASP A 341 3.02 0.40 13.07
C ASP A 341 2.95 -1.13 13.21
N GLY A 342 3.72 -1.83 12.42
CA GLY A 342 3.82 -3.28 12.38
C GLY A 342 4.06 -3.80 10.96
N GLN A 343 4.18 -5.13 10.86
CA GLN A 343 4.41 -5.80 9.57
C GLN A 343 3.73 -7.17 9.51
N ILE A 344 3.26 -7.51 8.32
CA ILE A 344 2.82 -8.84 7.91
C ILE A 344 3.93 -9.43 7.06
N PHE A 345 4.64 -10.42 7.59
CA PHE A 345 5.76 -11.07 6.92
C PHE A 345 5.28 -12.32 6.18
N LEU A 346 5.44 -12.33 4.85
CA LEU A 346 5.11 -13.45 3.97
C LEU A 346 6.38 -14.23 3.62
N GLU A 347 6.39 -15.50 3.95
CA GLU A 347 7.56 -16.38 3.85
C GLU A 347 7.45 -17.34 2.67
N SER A 348 8.52 -17.47 1.88
CA SER A 348 8.54 -18.33 0.69
C SER A 348 8.40 -19.80 1.04
N ASP A 349 8.99 -20.27 2.14
CA ASP A 349 8.93 -21.68 2.56
C ASP A 349 7.51 -22.07 2.97
N LEU A 350 6.78 -21.19 3.66
CA LEU A 350 5.37 -21.40 3.97
C LEU A 350 4.51 -21.44 2.70
N PHE A 351 4.77 -20.53 1.76
CA PHE A 351 4.06 -20.50 0.48
C PHE A 351 4.25 -21.79 -0.32
N ASN A 352 5.49 -22.25 -0.41
CA ASN A 352 5.86 -23.47 -1.15
C ASN A 352 5.36 -24.75 -0.47
N SER A 353 5.22 -24.76 0.87
CA SER A 353 4.61 -25.86 1.63
C SER A 353 3.07 -25.87 1.57
N GLY A 354 2.46 -24.94 0.84
CA GLY A 354 1.00 -24.89 0.66
C GLY A 354 0.25 -24.18 1.79
N ILE A 355 0.94 -23.47 2.69
CA ILE A 355 0.32 -22.62 3.70
C ILE A 355 0.05 -21.25 3.05
N ARG A 356 -1.21 -20.96 2.75
CA ARG A 356 -1.64 -19.75 2.07
C ARG A 356 -2.85 -19.14 2.78
N PRO A 357 -2.77 -17.84 3.15
CA PRO A 357 -1.65 -16.91 3.00
C PRO A 357 -0.41 -17.35 3.80
N ALA A 358 0.78 -17.08 3.25
CA ALA A 358 2.06 -17.57 3.78
C ALA A 358 2.59 -16.68 4.94
N ILE A 359 1.73 -16.36 5.89
CA ILE A 359 2.02 -15.41 6.98
C ILE A 359 2.87 -16.11 8.05
N ASN A 360 4.07 -15.59 8.26
CA ASN A 360 4.88 -15.99 9.41
C ASN A 360 4.38 -15.27 10.68
N VAL A 361 3.65 -15.99 11.54
CA VAL A 361 3.06 -15.47 12.77
C VAL A 361 4.09 -15.00 13.78
N GLY A 362 5.29 -15.59 13.78
CA GLY A 362 6.37 -15.22 14.69
C GLY A 362 7.01 -13.85 14.36
N LEU A 363 7.18 -13.56 13.07
CA LEU A 363 7.80 -12.33 12.57
C LEU A 363 6.77 -11.22 12.30
N SER A 364 5.50 -11.56 12.20
CA SER A 364 4.43 -10.59 11.96
C SER A 364 3.96 -9.96 13.27
N VAL A 365 3.83 -8.64 13.28
CA VAL A 365 3.50 -7.86 14.48
C VAL A 365 2.55 -6.73 14.11
N SER A 366 1.49 -6.53 14.89
CA SER A 366 0.70 -5.30 14.90
C SER A 366 0.94 -4.55 16.22
N ARG A 367 1.42 -3.31 16.15
CA ARG A 367 1.64 -2.48 17.36
C ARG A 367 0.33 -1.94 17.94
N VAL A 368 -0.75 -1.94 17.16
CA VAL A 368 -2.11 -1.59 17.63
C VAL A 368 -2.74 -2.79 18.31
N GLY A 369 -2.55 -3.98 17.75
CA GLY A 369 -2.98 -5.24 18.35
C GLY A 369 -4.48 -5.30 18.65
N GLY A 370 -4.85 -5.82 19.81
CA GLY A 370 -6.23 -6.05 20.19
C GLY A 370 -7.12 -4.80 20.30
N ALA A 371 -6.56 -3.58 20.22
CA ALA A 371 -7.36 -2.36 20.10
C ALA A 371 -8.02 -2.25 18.71
N ALA A 372 -7.44 -2.90 17.69
CA ALA A 372 -7.97 -3.00 16.33
C ALA A 372 -8.83 -4.26 16.10
N GLN A 373 -9.30 -4.92 17.13
CA GLN A 373 -10.16 -6.10 17.02
C GLN A 373 -11.53 -5.85 17.68
N ILE A 374 -12.56 -6.41 17.07
CA ILE A 374 -13.83 -6.55 17.77
C ILE A 374 -13.68 -7.53 18.95
N LYS A 375 -14.49 -7.36 20.00
CA LYS A 375 -14.36 -8.20 21.20
C LYS A 375 -14.51 -9.69 20.90
N ALA A 376 -15.40 -10.07 19.98
CA ALA A 376 -15.60 -11.46 19.57
C ALA A 376 -14.33 -12.10 19.02
N ILE A 377 -13.62 -11.46 18.08
CA ILE A 377 -12.33 -11.95 17.57
C ILE A 377 -11.31 -12.07 18.70
N LYS A 378 -11.19 -11.04 19.53
CA LYS A 378 -10.25 -11.04 20.67
C LYS A 378 -10.50 -12.20 21.64
N GLN A 379 -11.78 -12.56 21.87
CA GLN A 379 -12.15 -13.68 22.75
C GLN A 379 -11.72 -15.03 22.17
N VAL A 380 -11.87 -15.24 20.85
CA VAL A 380 -11.54 -16.53 20.22
C VAL A 380 -10.08 -16.67 19.84
N SER A 381 -9.37 -15.58 19.60
CA SER A 381 -7.96 -15.57 19.17
C SER A 381 -6.96 -15.31 20.28
N GLY A 382 -7.42 -15.12 21.53
CA GLY A 382 -6.57 -14.69 22.66
C GLY A 382 -5.35 -15.58 22.92
N THR A 383 -5.48 -16.90 22.78
CA THR A 383 -4.38 -17.86 22.96
C THR A 383 -3.76 -18.33 21.64
N LEU A 384 -4.41 -18.06 20.50
CA LEU A 384 -4.07 -18.63 19.20
C LEU A 384 -2.60 -18.40 18.80
N ARG A 385 -2.06 -17.21 19.07
CA ARG A 385 -0.64 -16.91 18.78
C ARG A 385 0.31 -17.79 19.59
N LEU A 386 0.01 -17.98 20.88
CA LEU A 386 0.79 -18.84 21.78
C LEU A 386 0.69 -20.31 21.35
N ASP A 387 -0.52 -20.77 21.04
CA ASP A 387 -0.77 -22.15 20.60
C ASP A 387 -0.02 -22.48 19.32
N LEU A 388 0.02 -21.54 18.36
CA LEU A 388 0.79 -21.70 17.10
C LEU A 388 2.30 -21.62 17.33
N ALA A 389 2.78 -20.81 18.27
CA ALA A 389 4.20 -20.77 18.62
C ALA A 389 4.63 -22.12 19.25
N GLN A 390 3.88 -22.64 20.19
CA GLN A 390 4.12 -23.95 20.80
C GLN A 390 4.05 -25.10 19.75
N TYR A 391 3.09 -25.03 18.85
CA TYR A 391 3.01 -25.98 17.73
C TYR A 391 4.29 -26.01 16.89
N ARG A 392 4.85 -24.83 16.53
CA ARG A 392 6.08 -24.74 15.75
C ARG A 392 7.29 -25.32 16.48
N GLU A 393 7.41 -25.04 17.78
CA GLU A 393 8.46 -25.61 18.63
C GLU A 393 8.35 -27.13 18.71
N LEU A 394 7.15 -27.67 18.96
CA LEU A 394 6.89 -29.10 18.98
C LEU A 394 7.10 -29.76 17.63
N GLN A 395 6.73 -29.12 16.53
CA GLN A 395 6.95 -29.61 15.16
C GLN A 395 8.45 -29.73 14.86
N ALA A 396 9.25 -28.73 15.24
CA ALA A 396 10.70 -28.79 15.10
C ALA A 396 11.31 -29.91 15.95
N PHE A 397 10.83 -30.07 17.18
CA PHE A 397 11.30 -31.11 18.09
C PHE A 397 10.91 -32.53 17.60
N ALA A 398 9.69 -32.70 17.08
CA ALA A 398 9.18 -33.97 16.57
C ALA A 398 9.99 -34.53 15.39
N GLN A 399 10.72 -33.70 14.65
CA GLN A 399 11.62 -34.13 13.58
C GLN A 399 12.85 -34.90 14.12
N PHE A 400 13.22 -34.71 15.38
CA PHE A 400 14.42 -35.26 16.00
C PHE A 400 14.12 -36.29 17.12
N ALA A 401 12.91 -36.29 17.66
CA ALA A 401 12.51 -37.14 18.77
C ALA A 401 11.54 -38.24 18.32
N SER A 402 11.86 -39.49 18.62
CA SER A 402 11.03 -40.66 18.28
C SER A 402 9.79 -40.82 19.15
N ASP A 403 9.78 -40.28 20.37
CA ASP A 403 8.70 -40.46 21.33
C ASP A 403 8.25 -39.10 21.91
N LEU A 404 7.06 -38.66 21.51
CA LEU A 404 6.33 -37.58 22.15
C LEU A 404 5.37 -38.17 23.19
N ASP A 405 5.27 -37.51 24.35
CA ASP A 405 4.21 -37.85 25.30
C ASP A 405 2.81 -37.53 24.72
N GLU A 406 1.77 -38.13 25.32
CA GLU A 406 0.40 -38.01 24.81
C GLU A 406 -0.11 -36.55 24.81
N SER A 407 0.33 -35.73 25.77
CA SER A 407 -0.04 -34.29 25.87
C SER A 407 0.55 -33.51 24.70
N SER A 408 1.86 -33.67 24.47
CA SER A 408 2.57 -33.01 23.36
C SER A 408 2.04 -33.43 21.99
N ARG A 409 1.63 -34.72 21.84
CA ARG A 409 1.01 -35.20 20.60
C ARG A 409 -0.34 -34.53 20.35
N LYS A 410 -1.23 -34.44 21.35
CA LYS A 410 -2.52 -33.75 21.24
C LYS A 410 -2.35 -32.28 20.91
N GLN A 411 -1.35 -31.63 21.49
CA GLN A 411 -1.03 -30.22 21.23
C GLN A 411 -0.52 -30.02 19.79
N LEU A 412 0.32 -30.94 19.30
CA LEU A 412 0.81 -30.95 17.92
C LEU A 412 -0.35 -31.12 16.93
N GLU A 413 -1.25 -32.08 17.17
CA GLU A 413 -2.42 -32.34 16.33
C GLU A 413 -3.36 -31.13 16.29
N ARG A 414 -3.67 -30.52 17.46
CA ARG A 414 -4.50 -29.30 17.53
C ARG A 414 -3.85 -28.14 16.80
N GLY A 415 -2.54 -27.91 16.98
CA GLY A 415 -1.81 -26.87 16.28
C GLY A 415 -1.86 -27.05 14.75
N GLN A 416 -1.72 -28.29 14.28
CA GLN A 416 -1.86 -28.60 12.85
C GLN A 416 -3.26 -28.26 12.32
N LYS A 417 -4.32 -28.57 13.09
CA LYS A 417 -5.70 -28.19 12.71
C LYS A 417 -5.87 -26.68 12.65
N MET A 418 -5.29 -25.94 13.60
CA MET A 418 -5.36 -24.47 13.59
C MET A 418 -4.61 -23.86 12.40
N VAL A 419 -3.50 -24.46 11.95
CA VAL A 419 -2.83 -24.05 10.71
C VAL A 419 -3.76 -24.25 9.50
N GLU A 420 -4.46 -25.41 9.43
CA GLU A 420 -5.44 -25.65 8.35
C GLU A 420 -6.62 -24.67 8.40
N VAL A 421 -7.16 -24.35 9.58
CA VAL A 421 -8.22 -23.34 9.76
C VAL A 421 -7.80 -21.97 9.23
N LEU A 422 -6.53 -21.60 9.41
CA LEU A 422 -6.03 -20.29 8.96
C LEU A 422 -5.72 -20.21 7.47
N LYS A 423 -5.68 -21.35 6.77
CA LYS A 423 -5.56 -21.34 5.31
C LYS A 423 -6.83 -20.75 4.67
N GLN A 424 -6.62 -20.03 3.60
CA GLN A 424 -7.70 -19.36 2.87
C GLN A 424 -7.32 -19.23 1.40
N PRO A 425 -8.21 -19.59 0.46
CA PRO A 425 -7.96 -19.40 -0.96
C PRO A 425 -7.91 -17.91 -1.29
N PRO A 426 -7.17 -17.51 -2.34
CA PRO A 426 -7.13 -16.12 -2.79
C PRO A 426 -8.52 -15.64 -3.26
N TYR A 427 -8.76 -14.36 -3.13
CA TYR A 427 -9.99 -13.67 -3.54
C TYR A 427 -11.26 -14.23 -2.87
N SER A 428 -11.10 -14.68 -1.64
CA SER A 428 -12.20 -15.25 -0.85
C SER A 428 -12.18 -14.70 0.58
N PRO A 429 -12.28 -13.36 0.76
CA PRO A 429 -12.33 -12.78 2.08
C PRO A 429 -13.60 -13.24 2.81
N LEU A 430 -13.50 -13.46 4.12
CA LEU A 430 -14.58 -13.94 4.96
C LEU A 430 -15.12 -12.84 5.87
N PRO A 431 -16.44 -12.73 6.02
CA PRO A 431 -17.05 -11.88 7.05
C PRO A 431 -16.53 -12.23 8.44
N VAL A 432 -16.43 -11.24 9.31
CA VAL A 432 -15.84 -11.41 10.65
C VAL A 432 -16.60 -12.42 11.51
N GLU A 433 -17.90 -12.50 11.38
CA GLU A 433 -18.73 -13.47 12.09
C GLU A 433 -18.39 -14.91 11.71
N ASN A 434 -18.12 -15.18 10.43
CA ASN A 434 -17.67 -16.50 9.94
C ASN A 434 -16.29 -16.85 10.51
N GLN A 435 -15.37 -15.88 10.53
CA GLN A 435 -14.04 -16.05 11.11
C GLN A 435 -14.13 -16.40 12.60
N VAL A 436 -14.98 -15.71 13.37
CA VAL A 436 -15.21 -15.98 14.80
C VAL A 436 -15.65 -17.44 15.00
N VAL A 437 -16.62 -17.90 14.23
CA VAL A 437 -17.19 -19.24 14.36
C VAL A 437 -16.17 -20.33 14.11
N ILE A 438 -15.38 -20.25 13.04
CA ILE A 438 -14.42 -21.31 12.71
C ILE A 438 -13.21 -21.30 13.65
N ILE A 439 -12.72 -20.12 14.03
CA ILE A 439 -11.63 -20.00 15.01
C ILE A 439 -12.10 -20.54 16.38
N PHE A 440 -13.33 -20.23 16.80
CA PHE A 440 -13.92 -20.77 18.01
C PHE A 440 -14.00 -22.31 17.96
N ALA A 441 -14.47 -22.89 16.85
CA ALA A 441 -14.54 -24.33 16.67
C ALA A 441 -13.16 -24.99 16.83
N GLY A 442 -12.12 -24.41 16.24
CA GLY A 442 -10.74 -24.90 16.40
C GLY A 442 -10.22 -24.74 17.83
N ALA A 443 -10.35 -23.55 18.41
CA ALA A 443 -9.86 -23.26 19.76
C ALA A 443 -10.54 -24.09 20.85
N LYS A 444 -11.83 -24.41 20.71
CA LYS A 444 -12.60 -25.22 21.67
C LYS A 444 -12.52 -26.74 21.40
N GLY A 445 -11.70 -27.17 20.44
CA GLY A 445 -11.43 -28.60 20.19
C GLY A 445 -12.50 -29.33 19.39
N TYR A 446 -13.42 -28.64 18.72
CA TYR A 446 -14.44 -29.29 17.86
C TYR A 446 -13.84 -29.94 16.59
N LEU A 447 -12.60 -29.58 16.26
CA LEU A 447 -11.86 -30.14 15.13
C LEU A 447 -10.91 -31.29 15.54
N ASP A 448 -10.76 -31.63 16.82
CA ASP A 448 -9.72 -32.55 17.29
C ASP A 448 -9.85 -33.95 16.65
N ASP A 449 -11.05 -34.46 16.41
CA ASP A 449 -11.36 -35.74 15.79
C ASP A 449 -11.66 -35.65 14.27
N VAL A 450 -11.63 -34.44 13.69
CA VAL A 450 -11.77 -34.25 12.24
C VAL A 450 -10.41 -34.51 11.57
N ALA A 451 -10.35 -35.33 10.52
CA ALA A 451 -9.11 -35.53 9.77
C ALA A 451 -8.61 -34.17 9.19
N THR A 452 -7.30 -33.92 9.26
CA THR A 452 -6.70 -32.66 8.82
C THR A 452 -7.11 -32.27 7.39
N ALA A 453 -7.16 -33.29 6.48
CA ALA A 453 -7.60 -33.10 5.10
C ALA A 453 -9.08 -32.64 4.97
N ASN A 454 -9.89 -32.86 5.98
CA ASN A 454 -11.32 -32.56 5.97
C ASN A 454 -11.65 -31.24 6.69
N VAL A 455 -10.66 -30.51 7.24
CA VAL A 455 -10.90 -29.24 7.94
C VAL A 455 -11.52 -28.18 6.99
N THR A 456 -11.03 -28.08 5.77
CA THR A 456 -11.59 -27.16 4.76
C THR A 456 -13.02 -27.54 4.37
N LYS A 457 -13.31 -28.85 4.25
CA LYS A 457 -14.69 -29.35 3.99
C LYS A 457 -15.61 -29.03 5.16
N PHE A 458 -15.12 -29.27 6.40
CA PHE A 458 -15.86 -28.91 7.62
C PHE A 458 -16.22 -27.42 7.65
N GLU A 459 -15.26 -26.54 7.38
CA GLU A 459 -15.48 -25.10 7.31
C GLU A 459 -16.54 -24.73 6.26
N ALA A 460 -16.41 -25.26 5.04
CA ALA A 460 -17.31 -24.97 3.93
C ALA A 460 -18.77 -25.40 4.19
N GLU A 461 -18.97 -26.52 4.89
CA GLU A 461 -20.31 -27.03 5.22
C GLU A 461 -20.87 -26.39 6.50
N LEU A 462 -20.02 -25.90 7.42
CA LEU A 462 -20.42 -25.29 8.68
C LEU A 462 -21.22 -24.00 8.48
N TYR A 463 -20.76 -23.11 7.60
CA TYR A 463 -21.39 -21.80 7.41
C TYR A 463 -22.83 -21.89 6.90
N PRO A 464 -23.15 -22.65 5.82
CA PRO A 464 -24.52 -22.84 5.37
C PRO A 464 -25.40 -23.54 6.43
N TYR A 465 -24.83 -24.45 7.22
CA TYR A 465 -25.57 -25.12 8.29
C TYR A 465 -25.99 -24.13 9.39
N ILE A 466 -25.08 -23.27 9.83
CA ILE A 466 -25.38 -22.24 10.83
C ILE A 466 -26.39 -21.25 10.27
N GLU A 467 -26.21 -20.79 9.04
CA GLU A 467 -27.12 -19.84 8.40
C GLU A 467 -28.55 -20.39 8.29
N ALA A 468 -28.69 -21.70 8.02
CA ALA A 468 -29.99 -22.36 7.90
C ALA A 468 -30.67 -22.67 9.24
N LYS A 469 -29.90 -23.05 10.28
CA LYS A 469 -30.45 -23.55 11.54
C LYS A 469 -30.27 -22.63 12.74
N TYR A 470 -29.27 -21.77 12.72
CA TYR A 470 -28.88 -20.88 13.82
C TYR A 470 -28.49 -19.48 13.32
N PRO A 471 -29.29 -18.84 12.44
CA PRO A 471 -28.91 -17.56 11.82
C PRO A 471 -28.64 -16.45 12.82
N GLU A 472 -29.25 -16.55 14.00
CA GLU A 472 -29.08 -15.61 15.13
C GLU A 472 -27.62 -15.50 15.60
N ILE A 473 -26.78 -16.53 15.37
CA ILE A 473 -25.36 -16.51 15.75
C ILE A 473 -24.64 -15.43 14.94
N PHE A 474 -24.76 -15.45 13.62
CA PHE A 474 -24.11 -14.47 12.75
C PHE A 474 -24.65 -13.07 12.97
N GLU A 475 -25.99 -12.92 13.12
CA GLU A 475 -26.62 -11.64 13.39
C GLU A 475 -26.15 -11.03 14.72
N GLN A 476 -26.08 -11.80 15.79
CA GLN A 476 -25.66 -11.32 17.09
C GLN A 476 -24.15 -10.96 17.10
N ILE A 477 -23.29 -11.76 16.48
CA ILE A 477 -21.85 -11.43 16.36
C ILE A 477 -21.68 -10.12 15.58
N ARG A 478 -22.40 -9.95 14.47
CA ARG A 478 -22.32 -8.75 13.63
C ARG A 478 -22.79 -7.49 14.36
N THR A 479 -23.87 -7.59 15.12
CA THR A 479 -24.50 -6.45 15.81
C THR A 479 -23.83 -6.15 17.15
N LYS A 480 -23.68 -7.15 18.01
CA LYS A 480 -23.10 -6.98 19.36
C LYS A 480 -21.57 -6.88 19.34
N LYS A 481 -20.90 -7.44 18.34
CA LYS A 481 -19.43 -7.52 18.19
C LYS A 481 -18.74 -8.20 19.38
N VAL A 482 -19.46 -9.02 20.12
CA VAL A 482 -18.99 -9.75 21.31
C VAL A 482 -19.66 -11.12 21.36
N LEU A 483 -18.93 -12.14 21.84
CA LEU A 483 -19.51 -13.42 22.25
C LEU A 483 -19.95 -13.29 23.71
N ASP A 484 -21.22 -13.01 23.95
CA ASP A 484 -21.80 -13.12 25.28
C ASP A 484 -22.12 -14.59 25.61
N LYS A 485 -22.46 -14.87 26.85
CA LYS A 485 -22.74 -16.24 27.31
C LYS A 485 -23.86 -16.91 26.51
N GLU A 486 -24.88 -16.16 26.16
CA GLU A 486 -26.01 -16.67 25.38
C GLU A 486 -25.58 -17.11 23.97
N VAL A 487 -24.83 -16.26 23.26
CA VAL A 487 -24.30 -16.58 21.94
C VAL A 487 -23.30 -17.74 22.00
N GLU A 488 -22.46 -17.77 23.04
CA GLU A 488 -21.50 -18.87 23.23
C GLU A 488 -22.21 -20.22 23.46
N GLU A 489 -23.27 -20.26 24.26
CA GLU A 489 -24.07 -21.46 24.49
C GLU A 489 -24.77 -21.95 23.22
N ILE A 490 -25.38 -21.04 22.45
CA ILE A 490 -26.01 -21.37 21.16
C ILE A 490 -24.96 -21.88 20.17
N LEU A 491 -23.79 -21.26 20.12
CA LEU A 491 -22.68 -21.67 19.26
C LEU A 491 -22.14 -23.06 19.63
N HIS A 492 -21.99 -23.35 20.92
CA HIS A 492 -21.64 -24.68 21.40
C HIS A 492 -22.67 -25.74 20.98
N LYS A 493 -23.97 -25.44 21.06
CA LYS A 493 -25.04 -26.34 20.61
C LYS A 493 -24.96 -26.54 19.10
N ALA A 494 -24.87 -25.46 18.33
CA ALA A 494 -24.80 -25.53 16.87
C ALA A 494 -23.62 -26.38 16.38
N LEU A 495 -22.44 -26.20 16.98
CA LEU A 495 -21.23 -26.98 16.64
C LEU A 495 -21.37 -28.47 16.99
N LYS A 496 -22.00 -28.84 18.12
CA LYS A 496 -22.29 -30.22 18.47
C LYS A 496 -23.24 -30.88 17.50
N ASP A 497 -24.35 -30.19 17.16
CA ASP A 497 -25.36 -30.68 16.22
C ASP A 497 -24.78 -30.83 14.82
N PHE A 498 -24.00 -29.85 14.35
CA PHE A 498 -23.30 -29.91 13.06
C PHE A 498 -22.32 -31.09 13.02
N LYS A 499 -21.51 -31.26 14.06
CA LYS A 499 -20.52 -32.33 14.12
C LYS A 499 -21.16 -33.72 14.05
N ALA A 500 -22.28 -33.94 14.72
CA ALA A 500 -23.04 -35.19 14.62
C ALA A 500 -23.51 -35.48 13.18
N THR A 501 -23.89 -34.45 12.44
CA THR A 501 -24.30 -34.54 11.03
C THR A 501 -23.09 -34.76 10.12
N PHE A 502 -21.98 -34.07 10.36
CA PHE A 502 -20.75 -34.17 9.56
C PHE A 502 -20.07 -35.56 9.68
N ALA A 503 -20.10 -36.16 10.88
CA ALA A 503 -19.56 -37.47 11.13
C ALA A 503 -20.37 -38.60 10.48
N ALA A 504 -21.64 -38.37 10.15
CA ALA A 504 -22.53 -39.36 9.52
C ALA A 504 -22.40 -39.38 7.98
N ASN A 505 -21.75 -38.36 7.39
CA ASN A 505 -21.46 -38.25 5.94
C ASN A 505 -19.99 -38.55 5.63
#